data_582fa61d4a7d15b5ab9c996e9410dc98
#
_entry.id   582fa61d4a7d15b5ab9c996e9410dc98
#
_cell.length_a   1.000
_cell.length_b   1.000
_cell.length_c   1.000
_cell.angle_alpha   90.00
_cell.angle_beta   90.00
_cell.angle_gamma   90.00
#
_symmetry.space_group_name_H-M   'P 1'
#
loop_
_entity.id
_entity.type
_entity.pdbx_description
1 polymer ?
#
loop_
_entity_poly.entity_id
_entity_poly.type
_entity_poly.pdbx_seq_one_letter_code
_entity_poly.pdbx_strand_id
1 'polypeptide(L)'
;MIPEKKKITFIIIHYTETNTFKKALDLLTNKIRKVSCHYLINTDGKIFNLVNISDRAWHAGESKWMKSADINSRSIGIELV
;
A
#
# COMPACT_ATOMS: atom_id res chain seq x y z
N MET A 1 -17.59 3.53 -6.74
CA MET A 1 -17.04 4.84 -6.35
C MET A 1 -15.85 4.65 -5.43
N ILE A 2 -14.73 5.29 -5.74
CA ILE A 2 -13.54 5.26 -4.90
C ILE A 2 -13.74 6.27 -3.79
N PRO A 3 -13.60 5.88 -2.51
CA PRO A 3 -13.76 6.84 -1.41
C PRO A 3 -12.75 7.98 -1.53
N GLU A 4 -13.20 9.18 -1.21
CA GLU A 4 -12.35 10.35 -1.18
C GLU A 4 -11.22 10.14 -0.17
N LYS A 5 -9.97 10.43 -0.59
CA LYS A 5 -8.81 10.30 0.27
C LYS A 5 -8.73 11.46 1.24
N LYS A 6 -8.49 11.14 2.50
CA LYS A 6 -8.26 12.14 3.55
C LYS A 6 -6.85 12.73 3.41
N LYS A 7 -6.56 13.80 4.16
CA LYS A 7 -5.23 14.37 4.21
C LYS A 7 -4.22 13.31 4.67
N ILE A 8 -3.11 13.19 3.94
CA ILE A 8 -2.05 12.24 4.26
C ILE A 8 -1.27 12.74 5.47
N THR A 9 -1.17 11.90 6.49
CA THR A 9 -0.42 12.16 7.72
C THR A 9 0.61 11.08 8.03
N PHE A 10 0.59 9.95 7.28
CA PHE A 10 1.49 8.82 7.53
C PHE A 10 2.13 8.32 6.24
N ILE A 11 3.35 7.81 6.37
CA ILE A 11 3.99 6.95 5.38
C ILE A 11 4.22 5.63 6.09
N ILE A 12 3.66 4.55 5.55
CA ILE A 12 3.74 3.21 6.15
C ILE A 12 4.56 2.31 5.24
N ILE A 13 5.58 1.70 5.81
CA ILE A 13 6.47 0.78 5.07
C ILE A 13 6.22 -0.63 5.58
N HIS A 14 5.96 -1.54 4.65
CA HIS A 14 5.77 -2.96 4.91
C HIS A 14 6.75 -3.80 4.12
N TYR A 15 6.97 -5.02 4.58
CA TYR A 15 7.66 -6.05 3.79
C TYR A 15 6.61 -6.95 3.16
N THR A 16 6.81 -7.32 1.88
CA THR A 16 5.86 -8.19 1.18
C THR A 16 5.88 -9.62 1.70
N GLU A 17 6.98 -10.02 2.31
CA GLU A 17 7.22 -11.41 2.75
C GLU A 17 7.17 -12.40 1.58
N THR A 18 7.43 -11.92 0.38
CA THR A 18 7.54 -12.73 -0.83
C THR A 18 9.00 -12.80 -1.25
N ASN A 19 9.39 -13.90 -1.92
CA ASN A 19 10.79 -14.09 -2.34
C ASN A 19 11.09 -13.47 -3.69
N THR A 20 10.08 -13.04 -4.45
CA THR A 20 10.29 -12.47 -5.77
C THR A 20 9.40 -11.28 -6.00
N PHE A 21 9.87 -10.37 -6.87
CA PHE A 21 9.08 -9.23 -7.32
C PHE A 21 7.77 -9.67 -7.97
N LYS A 22 7.81 -10.72 -8.80
CA LYS A 22 6.61 -11.22 -9.47
C LYS A 22 5.53 -11.65 -8.48
N LYS A 23 5.91 -12.37 -7.43
CA LYS A 23 4.95 -12.80 -6.40
C LYS A 23 4.39 -11.60 -5.64
N ALA A 24 5.23 -10.61 -5.32
CA ALA A 24 4.79 -9.38 -4.67
C ALA A 24 3.81 -8.61 -5.55
N LEU A 25 4.14 -8.46 -6.83
CA LEU A 25 3.30 -7.74 -7.78
C LEU A 25 1.94 -8.44 -7.94
N ASP A 26 1.93 -9.77 -8.08
CA ASP A 26 0.70 -10.54 -8.19
C ASP A 26 -0.19 -10.36 -6.96
N LEU A 27 0.40 -10.38 -5.76
CA LEU A 27 -0.32 -10.18 -4.52
C LEU A 27 -0.97 -8.79 -4.46
N LEU A 28 -0.19 -7.76 -4.81
CA LEU A 28 -0.58 -6.36 -4.63
C LEU A 28 -1.50 -5.84 -5.74
N THR A 29 -1.62 -6.56 -6.84
CA THR A 29 -2.50 -6.20 -7.95
C THR A 29 -3.71 -7.12 -8.09
N ASN A 30 -3.83 -8.13 -7.25
CA ASN A 30 -4.95 -9.07 -7.27
C ASN A 30 -6.17 -8.44 -6.60
N LYS A 31 -7.19 -8.13 -7.40
CA LYS A 31 -8.41 -7.47 -6.92
C LYS A 31 -9.21 -8.32 -5.92
N ILE A 32 -9.08 -9.63 -5.98
CA ILE A 32 -9.81 -10.53 -5.08
C ILE A 32 -9.29 -10.42 -3.65
N ARG A 33 -8.00 -10.25 -3.48
CA ARG A 33 -7.37 -10.19 -2.16
C ARG A 33 -7.57 -8.86 -1.44
N LYS A 34 -7.93 -7.81 -2.16
CA LYS A 34 -8.12 -6.45 -1.61
C LYS A 34 -6.91 -5.97 -0.82
N VAL A 35 -5.72 -6.25 -1.35
CA VAL A 35 -4.45 -5.79 -0.80
C VAL A 35 -3.75 -4.99 -1.88
N SER A 36 -3.33 -3.78 -1.57
CA SER A 36 -2.65 -2.90 -2.52
C SER A 36 -1.74 -1.92 -1.80
N CYS A 37 -0.84 -1.30 -2.54
CA CYS A 37 0.01 -0.24 -2.02
C CYS A 37 0.25 0.81 -3.11
N HIS A 38 0.72 1.98 -2.71
CA HIS A 38 1.03 3.04 -3.68
C HIS A 38 2.33 2.75 -4.42
N TYR A 39 3.35 2.29 -3.71
CA TYR A 39 4.66 2.00 -4.28
C TYR A 39 5.16 0.62 -3.87
N LEU A 40 5.72 -0.10 -4.82
CA LEU A 40 6.43 -1.35 -4.58
C LEU A 40 7.89 -1.14 -4.96
N ILE A 41 8.80 -1.43 -4.04
CA ILE A 41 10.24 -1.28 -4.26
C ILE A 41 10.87 -2.68 -4.35
N ASN A 42 11.50 -2.95 -5.49
CA ASN A 42 12.18 -4.21 -5.70
C ASN A 42 13.55 -4.22 -4.99
N THR A 43 14.14 -5.39 -4.88
CA THR A 43 15.45 -5.58 -4.22
C THR A 43 16.60 -4.83 -4.91
N ASP A 44 16.47 -4.52 -6.19
CA ASP A 44 17.44 -3.71 -6.94
C ASP A 44 17.24 -2.19 -6.77
N GLY A 45 16.27 -1.79 -5.96
CA GLY A 45 15.96 -0.40 -5.71
C GLY A 45 14.97 0.23 -6.68
N LYS A 46 14.51 -0.50 -7.69
CA LYS A 46 13.51 0.03 -8.62
C LYS A 46 12.18 0.24 -7.93
N ILE A 47 11.55 1.39 -8.20
CA ILE A 47 10.30 1.82 -7.60
C ILE A 47 9.19 1.74 -8.64
N PHE A 48 8.10 1.05 -8.28
CA PHE A 48 6.92 0.90 -9.14
C PHE A 48 5.71 1.53 -8.46
N ASN A 49 5.04 2.42 -9.17
CA ASN A 49 3.81 3.05 -8.68
C ASN A 49 2.61 2.20 -9.11
N LEU A 50 1.92 1.60 -8.16
CA LEU A 50 0.79 0.71 -8.41
C LEU A 50 -0.57 1.38 -8.20
N VAL A 51 -0.65 2.31 -7.26
CA VAL A 51 -1.86 3.08 -6.97
C VAL A 51 -1.46 4.54 -6.92
N ASN A 52 -2.26 5.40 -7.55
CA ASN A 52 -2.02 6.83 -7.52
C ASN A 52 -2.08 7.33 -6.08
N ILE A 53 -1.17 8.21 -5.68
CA ILE A 53 -1.13 8.74 -4.31
C ILE A 53 -2.38 9.53 -3.93
N SER A 54 -3.15 9.99 -4.89
CA SER A 54 -4.44 10.64 -4.65
C SER A 54 -5.55 9.64 -4.31
N ASP A 55 -5.31 8.36 -4.53
CA ASP A 55 -6.26 7.30 -4.27
C ASP A 55 -5.90 6.52 -3.00
N ARG A 56 -6.90 5.86 -2.43
CA ARG A 56 -6.73 5.03 -1.26
C ARG A 56 -6.19 3.65 -1.66
N ALA A 57 -5.11 3.19 -1.05
CA ALA A 57 -4.62 1.83 -1.19
C ALA A 57 -4.95 1.02 0.08
N TRP A 58 -5.15 -0.28 -0.07
CA TRP A 58 -5.47 -1.19 1.04
C TRP A 58 -4.21 -1.90 1.51
N HIS A 59 -3.32 -1.19 2.21
CA HIS A 59 -2.03 -1.74 2.63
C HIS A 59 -1.91 -2.03 4.12
N ALA A 60 -2.72 -1.40 4.95
CA ALA A 60 -2.65 -1.53 6.40
C ALA A 60 -3.81 -2.34 7.00
N GLY A 61 -4.77 -2.75 6.17
CA GLY A 61 -5.96 -3.43 6.65
C GLY A 61 -6.79 -2.53 7.56
N GLU A 62 -7.53 -3.13 8.45
CA GLU A 62 -8.28 -2.41 9.47
C GLU A 62 -7.33 -2.06 10.61
N SER A 63 -7.01 -0.78 10.75
CA SER A 63 -5.96 -0.34 11.67
C SER A 63 -6.29 0.99 12.32
N LYS A 64 -5.65 1.21 13.47
CA LYS A 64 -5.77 2.45 14.22
C LYS A 64 -4.40 2.80 14.79
N TRP A 65 -4.01 4.05 14.64
CA TRP A 65 -2.78 4.57 15.21
C TRP A 65 -3.06 5.80 16.04
N MET A 66 -2.71 5.78 17.33
CA MET A 66 -3.04 6.83 18.28
C MET A 66 -4.55 7.09 18.29
N LYS A 67 -5.00 8.30 17.91
CA LYS A 67 -6.40 8.65 17.77
C LYS A 67 -6.90 8.59 16.33
N SER A 68 -6.08 8.09 15.41
CA SER A 68 -6.42 8.00 13.99
C SER A 68 -6.85 6.58 13.64
N ALA A 69 -8.04 6.45 13.11
CA ALA A 69 -8.53 5.23 12.48
C ALA A 69 -8.44 5.36 10.97
N ASP A 70 -8.63 4.24 10.26
CA ASP A 70 -8.60 4.21 8.79
C ASP A 70 -7.28 4.76 8.23
N ILE A 71 -6.21 4.11 8.62
CA ILE A 71 -4.85 4.50 8.23
C ILE A 71 -4.69 4.48 6.70
N ASN A 72 -5.37 3.56 5.98
CA ASN A 72 -5.31 3.50 4.52
C ASN A 72 -5.73 4.81 3.85
N SER A 73 -6.71 5.51 4.43
CA SER A 73 -7.17 6.79 3.87
C SER A 73 -6.26 7.96 4.20
N ARG A 74 -5.32 7.78 5.12
CA ARG A 74 -4.45 8.84 5.65
C ARG A 74 -2.98 8.63 5.36
N SER A 75 -2.63 7.64 4.54
CA SER A 75 -1.23 7.25 4.38
C SER A 75 -0.86 6.96 2.93
N ILE A 76 0.45 6.97 2.71
CA ILE A 76 1.06 6.38 1.52
C ILE A 76 1.64 5.04 1.97
N GLY A 77 1.23 3.96 1.30
CA GLY A 77 1.73 2.62 1.58
C GLY A 77 2.86 2.25 0.64
N ILE A 78 3.98 1.83 1.22
CA ILE A 78 5.18 1.39 0.48
C ILE A 78 5.47 -0.04 0.90
N GLU A 79 5.59 -0.92 -0.07
CA GLU A 79 5.95 -2.32 0.14
C GLU A 79 7.36 -2.60 -0.38
N LEU A 80 8.15 -3.31 0.41
CA LEU A 80 9.50 -3.74 0.04
C LEU A 80 9.49 -5.25 -0.24
N VAL A 81 10.02 -5.62 -1.38
CA VAL A 81 10.20 -7.05 -1.71
C VAL A 81 11.25 -7.68 -0.80
#